data_0187afb6e9134246b85f09460ec1a83f
#
_entry.id   0187afb6e9134246b85f09460ec1a83f
#
_cell.length_a   1.000
_cell.length_b   1.000
_cell.length_c   1.000
_cell.angle_alpha   90.00
_cell.angle_beta   90.00
_cell.angle_gamma   90.00
#
_symmetry.space_group_name_H-M   'P 1'
#
loop_
_entity.id
_entity.type
_entity.pdbx_description
1 polymer ?
#
loop_
_entity_poly.entity_id
_entity_poly.type
_entity_poly.pdbx_seq_one_letter_code
_entity_poly.pdbx_strand_id
1 'polypeptide(L)'
;PEMCIRDSYNPYTTMVGGDWYFAPVVRHTGAVYLNDRQLYEAETLEECIKGEVYAPSWEPEWSVYKWYTEQDKEKNQTVIYANFQGKNPTEEKVEINVRRNCFMPSKTGVNYITFSGFDVSKAATTWAPPAAYQDGMIGPHWSKGWIIEDCEVSNSKCCGISLGKYYDPENDHYFTRKHVKSPTQMERDAVCRGQYHGWTKENIGSHIIRRCHIHHCEQTGIVGRMGGVFSIIEDNHIHNINNMQQLGGAEISGIKMHAAIDVVMRRNHIHHCTMGIWCDWEAQGTRLTQNLLHDNCPPEGTPKAEGAMMSQDIFIEVGHGPTLIDNNIMLSPVSVR
;
A
#
# COMPACT_ATOMS: atom_id res chain seq x y z
N PRO A 1 -15.20 30.66 -8.78
CA PRO A 1 -13.79 30.28 -8.64
C PRO A 1 -13.58 29.00 -9.43
N GLU A 2 -12.94 29.14 -10.59
CA GLU A 2 -12.52 27.99 -11.39
C GLU A 2 -11.47 27.24 -10.59
N MET A 3 -11.83 26.07 -10.09
CA MET A 3 -10.88 25.14 -9.54
C MET A 3 -10.07 24.59 -10.71
N CYS A 4 -8.91 25.17 -10.94
CA CYS A 4 -8.00 24.75 -12.00
C CYS A 4 -7.47 23.36 -11.63
N ILE A 5 -8.13 22.30 -12.08
CA ILE A 5 -7.64 20.92 -12.00
C ILE A 5 -6.52 20.83 -13.04
N ARG A 6 -5.32 21.23 -12.64
CA ARG A 6 -4.08 21.03 -13.41
C ARG A 6 -3.44 19.69 -13.09
N ASP A 7 -4.22 18.71 -12.69
CA ASP A 7 -3.70 17.37 -12.49
C ASP A 7 -4.07 16.54 -13.71
N SER A 8 -3.07 16.24 -14.53
CA SER A 8 -3.21 15.34 -15.67
C SER A 8 -3.37 13.87 -15.24
N TYR A 9 -3.53 13.59 -13.96
CA TYR A 9 -3.67 12.26 -13.41
C TYR A 9 -5.06 11.73 -13.66
N ASN A 10 -5.15 10.71 -14.53
CA ASN A 10 -6.39 9.97 -14.76
C ASN A 10 -6.22 8.53 -14.24
N PRO A 11 -6.87 8.17 -13.13
CA PRO A 11 -6.77 6.84 -12.54
C PRO A 11 -7.21 5.71 -13.48
N TYR A 12 -8.09 5.99 -14.43
CA TYR A 12 -8.68 5.02 -15.37
C TYR A 12 -7.87 4.85 -16.65
N THR A 13 -6.73 5.50 -16.75
CA THR A 13 -5.72 5.32 -17.80
C THR A 13 -4.33 5.05 -17.22
N THR A 14 -4.19 5.14 -15.91
CA THR A 14 -2.93 4.91 -15.19
C THR A 14 -2.93 3.51 -14.61
N MET A 15 -1.95 2.70 -15.00
CA MET A 15 -1.78 1.35 -14.44
C MET A 15 -1.16 1.42 -13.04
N VAL A 16 -1.56 0.51 -12.17
CA VAL A 16 -1.09 0.43 -10.78
C VAL A 16 0.43 0.45 -10.69
N GLY A 17 1.09 -0.39 -11.45
CA GLY A 17 2.54 -0.48 -11.48
C GLY A 17 3.22 0.58 -12.34
N GLY A 18 2.46 1.30 -13.14
CA GLY A 18 3.04 2.21 -14.11
C GLY A 18 4.08 1.52 -14.97
N ASP A 19 5.31 2.03 -14.97
CA ASP A 19 6.45 1.51 -15.73
C ASP A 19 7.38 0.61 -14.87
N TRP A 20 7.00 0.33 -13.62
CA TRP A 20 7.84 -0.44 -12.71
C TRP A 20 7.93 -1.92 -13.08
N TYR A 21 9.14 -2.48 -13.00
CA TYR A 21 9.44 -3.84 -13.39
C TYR A 21 8.72 -4.92 -12.55
N PHE A 22 8.60 -4.70 -11.25
CA PHE A 22 7.98 -5.67 -10.33
C PHE A 22 6.50 -5.52 -10.14
N ALA A 23 5.91 -4.45 -10.60
CA ALA A 23 4.52 -4.21 -10.30
C ALA A 23 3.60 -5.01 -11.23
N PRO A 24 2.50 -5.54 -10.72
CA PRO A 24 1.45 -6.09 -11.54
C PRO A 24 0.84 -4.95 -12.34
N VAL A 25 0.86 -5.08 -13.66
CA VAL A 25 0.57 -3.94 -14.56
C VAL A 25 -0.79 -4.00 -15.20
N VAL A 26 -1.58 -4.99 -14.85
CA VAL A 26 -2.85 -5.28 -15.52
C VAL A 26 -4.07 -4.64 -14.84
N ARG A 27 -3.87 -3.83 -13.80
CA ARG A 27 -4.95 -3.13 -13.09
C ARG A 27 -4.72 -1.62 -13.09
N HIS A 28 -5.80 -0.87 -13.23
CA HIS A 28 -5.76 0.59 -13.15
C HIS A 28 -5.67 1.07 -11.69
N THR A 29 -5.18 2.29 -11.47
CA THR A 29 -5.25 2.94 -10.16
C THR A 29 -6.67 3.41 -9.82
N GLY A 30 -7.56 3.44 -10.84
CA GLY A 30 -8.98 3.69 -10.68
C GLY A 30 -9.69 2.61 -9.86
N ALA A 31 -10.80 3.00 -9.24
CA ALA A 31 -11.73 2.10 -8.59
C ALA A 31 -13.14 2.68 -8.57
N VAL A 32 -14.13 1.80 -8.57
CA VAL A 32 -15.54 2.13 -8.42
C VAL A 32 -16.01 1.57 -7.08
N TYR A 33 -16.84 2.32 -6.38
CA TYR A 33 -17.37 1.94 -5.07
C TYR A 33 -18.90 1.95 -5.09
N LEU A 34 -19.47 0.98 -4.42
CA LEU A 34 -20.91 0.89 -4.16
C LEU A 34 -21.12 0.76 -2.65
N ASN A 35 -21.77 1.75 -2.03
CA ASN A 35 -22.01 1.79 -0.59
C ASN A 35 -20.72 1.59 0.22
N ASP A 36 -19.71 2.36 -0.13
CA ASP A 36 -18.38 2.37 0.47
C ASP A 36 -17.52 1.11 0.24
N ARG A 37 -18.01 0.11 -0.48
CA ARG A 37 -17.23 -1.10 -0.83
C ARG A 37 -16.70 -1.01 -2.26
N GLN A 38 -15.42 -1.35 -2.44
CA GLN A 38 -14.75 -1.37 -3.74
C GLN A 38 -15.26 -2.52 -4.61
N LEU A 39 -15.51 -2.25 -5.90
CA LEU A 39 -15.83 -3.25 -6.90
C LEU A 39 -14.55 -3.86 -7.50
N TYR A 40 -14.66 -5.12 -7.94
CA TYR A 40 -13.55 -5.83 -8.60
C TYR A 40 -13.36 -5.33 -10.03
N GLU A 41 -12.12 -5.07 -10.40
CA GLU A 41 -11.79 -4.69 -11.76
C GLU A 41 -11.82 -5.89 -12.69
N ALA A 42 -12.62 -5.82 -13.75
CA ALA A 42 -12.66 -6.81 -14.83
C ALA A 42 -11.60 -6.50 -15.90
N GLU A 43 -11.06 -7.52 -16.55
CA GLU A 43 -10.10 -7.36 -17.64
C GLU A 43 -10.78 -7.05 -18.96
N THR A 44 -12.05 -7.43 -19.09
CA THR A 44 -12.88 -7.21 -20.29
C THR A 44 -14.27 -6.73 -19.91
N LEU A 45 -14.93 -6.06 -20.84
CA LEU A 45 -16.34 -5.67 -20.68
C LEU A 45 -17.26 -6.89 -20.51
N GLU A 46 -16.96 -7.99 -21.19
CA GLU A 46 -17.72 -9.25 -21.07
C GLU A 46 -17.65 -9.82 -19.65
N GLU A 47 -16.46 -9.85 -19.05
CA GLU A 47 -16.28 -10.26 -17.65
C GLU A 47 -17.04 -9.35 -16.68
N CYS A 48 -17.01 -8.04 -16.92
CA CYS A 48 -17.77 -7.08 -16.12
C CYS A 48 -19.29 -7.36 -16.19
N ILE A 49 -19.82 -7.60 -17.38
CA ILE A 49 -21.24 -7.89 -17.58
C ILE A 49 -21.65 -9.22 -16.93
N LYS A 50 -20.84 -10.26 -17.06
CA LYS A 50 -21.12 -11.59 -16.47
C LYS A 50 -21.15 -11.55 -14.95
N GLY A 51 -20.27 -10.79 -14.32
CA GLY A 51 -20.19 -10.70 -12.86
C GLY A 51 -19.97 -12.05 -12.18
N GLU A 52 -19.07 -12.88 -12.74
CA GLU A 52 -18.73 -14.18 -12.15
C GLU A 52 -17.92 -14.01 -10.86
N VAL A 53 -18.08 -14.96 -9.93
CA VAL A 53 -17.36 -14.97 -8.66
C VAL A 53 -15.85 -15.14 -8.90
N TYR A 54 -15.04 -14.32 -8.22
CA TYR A 54 -13.60 -14.48 -8.14
C TYR A 54 -13.24 -15.15 -6.79
N ALA A 55 -13.10 -16.45 -6.83
CA ALA A 55 -12.91 -17.27 -5.63
C ALA A 55 -11.64 -16.94 -4.80
N PRO A 56 -10.47 -16.56 -5.40
CA PRO A 56 -9.25 -16.23 -4.65
C PRO A 56 -9.30 -14.90 -3.89
N SER A 57 -10.39 -14.58 -3.23
CA SER A 57 -10.57 -13.35 -2.44
C SER A 57 -11.02 -13.70 -1.04
N TRP A 58 -10.77 -12.83 -0.05
CA TRP A 58 -11.35 -13.01 1.28
C TRP A 58 -12.86 -12.73 1.32
N GLU A 59 -13.39 -12.02 0.32
CA GLU A 59 -14.81 -11.71 0.20
C GLU A 59 -15.34 -12.11 -1.19
N PRO A 60 -15.28 -13.42 -1.55
CA PRO A 60 -15.61 -13.86 -2.90
C PRO A 60 -17.06 -13.57 -3.31
N GLU A 61 -18.00 -13.56 -2.36
CA GLU A 61 -19.39 -13.21 -2.62
C GLU A 61 -19.60 -11.77 -3.10
N TRP A 62 -18.68 -10.86 -2.74
CA TRP A 62 -18.69 -9.47 -3.21
C TRP A 62 -18.06 -9.31 -4.59
N SER A 63 -17.25 -10.26 -5.03
CA SER A 63 -16.51 -10.19 -6.29
C SER A 63 -17.37 -10.23 -7.56
N VAL A 64 -18.67 -10.49 -7.43
CA VAL A 64 -19.64 -10.40 -8.51
C VAL A 64 -19.89 -8.95 -8.95
N TYR A 65 -19.67 -7.99 -8.06
CA TYR A 65 -19.72 -6.56 -8.37
C TYR A 65 -18.43 -6.16 -9.07
N LYS A 66 -18.53 -5.86 -10.35
CA LYS A 66 -17.37 -5.60 -11.21
C LYS A 66 -17.47 -4.26 -11.90
N TRP A 67 -16.31 -3.74 -12.27
CA TRP A 67 -16.19 -2.56 -13.11
C TRP A 67 -15.14 -2.77 -14.20
N TYR A 68 -15.26 -2.02 -15.29
CA TYR A 68 -14.34 -2.02 -16.41
C TYR A 68 -14.23 -0.61 -16.99
N THR A 69 -13.12 -0.28 -17.62
CA THR A 69 -12.91 1.03 -18.24
C THR A 69 -12.30 0.90 -19.63
N GLU A 70 -12.67 1.82 -20.49
CA GLU A 70 -12.05 2.01 -21.80
C GLU A 70 -12.00 3.49 -22.19
N GLN A 71 -11.18 3.80 -23.19
CA GLN A 71 -11.01 5.16 -23.69
C GLN A 71 -11.74 5.32 -25.02
N ASP A 72 -12.78 6.16 -25.06
CA ASP A 72 -13.38 6.64 -26.30
C ASP A 72 -12.49 7.73 -26.90
N LYS A 73 -11.64 7.35 -27.84
CA LYS A 73 -10.67 8.26 -28.47
C LYS A 73 -11.33 9.30 -29.36
N GLU A 74 -12.49 9.01 -29.93
CA GLU A 74 -13.22 9.94 -30.82
C GLU A 74 -13.81 11.09 -30.02
N LYS A 75 -14.36 10.79 -28.86
CA LYS A 75 -14.94 11.79 -27.95
C LYS A 75 -13.96 12.33 -26.91
N ASN A 76 -12.74 11.78 -26.85
CA ASN A 76 -11.75 12.07 -25.81
C ASN A 76 -12.35 11.91 -24.40
N GLN A 77 -12.99 10.78 -24.16
CA GLN A 77 -13.68 10.47 -22.90
C GLN A 77 -13.20 9.14 -22.33
N THR A 78 -13.16 9.06 -21.01
CA THR A 78 -13.04 7.81 -20.28
C THR A 78 -14.44 7.27 -20.00
N VAL A 79 -14.71 6.05 -20.43
CA VAL A 79 -15.98 5.36 -20.19
C VAL A 79 -15.75 4.33 -19.08
N ILE A 80 -16.59 4.37 -18.06
CA ILE A 80 -16.54 3.44 -16.93
C ILE A 80 -17.85 2.65 -16.91
N TYR A 81 -17.73 1.34 -16.97
CA TYR A 81 -18.84 0.39 -16.83
C TYR A 81 -18.81 -0.23 -15.45
N ALA A 82 -19.95 -0.41 -14.83
CA ALA A 82 -20.04 -1.10 -13.54
C ALA A 82 -21.29 -2.01 -13.52
N ASN A 83 -21.10 -3.22 -13.00
CA ASN A 83 -22.16 -4.19 -12.78
C ASN A 83 -22.57 -4.15 -11.31
N PHE A 84 -23.73 -3.58 -11.02
CA PHE A 84 -24.28 -3.44 -9.68
C PHE A 84 -25.24 -4.58 -9.29
N GLN A 85 -25.24 -5.69 -10.03
CA GLN A 85 -26.05 -6.87 -9.75
C GLN A 85 -27.55 -6.55 -9.59
N GLY A 86 -28.07 -5.71 -10.49
CA GLY A 86 -29.47 -5.31 -10.50
C GLY A 86 -29.86 -4.17 -9.56
N LYS A 87 -28.93 -3.66 -8.74
CA LYS A 87 -29.18 -2.45 -7.94
C LYS A 87 -29.25 -1.21 -8.82
N ASN A 88 -30.14 -0.30 -8.48
CA ASN A 88 -30.29 0.97 -9.19
C ASN A 88 -29.24 1.98 -8.72
N PRO A 89 -28.25 2.37 -9.54
CA PRO A 89 -27.19 3.28 -9.12
C PRO A 89 -27.66 4.68 -8.72
N THR A 90 -28.88 5.07 -9.10
CA THR A 90 -29.45 6.37 -8.68
C THR A 90 -30.01 6.36 -7.26
N GLU A 91 -30.20 5.19 -6.68
CA GLU A 91 -30.72 4.96 -5.32
C GLU A 91 -29.62 4.53 -4.36
N GLU A 92 -28.41 4.30 -4.85
CA GLU A 92 -27.27 3.81 -4.10
C GLU A 92 -26.16 4.87 -4.06
N LYS A 93 -25.27 4.78 -3.06
CA LYS A 93 -24.05 5.60 -3.02
C LYS A 93 -23.01 5.02 -3.97
N VAL A 94 -22.88 5.62 -5.15
CA VAL A 94 -21.87 5.22 -6.15
C VAL A 94 -20.78 6.28 -6.21
N GLU A 95 -19.53 5.89 -6.08
CA GLU A 95 -18.37 6.79 -6.08
C GLU A 95 -17.26 6.24 -6.99
N ILE A 96 -16.39 7.11 -7.44
CA ILE A 96 -15.15 6.78 -8.14
C ILE A 96 -13.99 7.54 -7.50
N ASN A 97 -12.81 6.95 -7.46
CA ASN A 97 -11.63 7.67 -7.00
C ASN A 97 -11.04 8.53 -8.13
N VAL A 98 -10.58 9.72 -7.79
CA VAL A 98 -9.99 10.68 -8.74
C VAL A 98 -8.71 11.34 -8.21
N ARG A 99 -8.34 11.06 -6.96
CA ARG A 99 -7.15 11.64 -6.32
C ARG A 99 -6.14 10.56 -5.98
N ARG A 100 -4.88 10.88 -6.18
CA ARG A 100 -3.75 9.98 -5.89
C ARG A 100 -3.52 9.81 -4.39
N ASN A 101 -3.66 10.90 -3.66
CA ASN A 101 -3.45 10.96 -2.21
C ASN A 101 -4.58 11.72 -1.54
N CYS A 102 -4.77 11.51 -0.25
CA CYS A 102 -5.67 12.29 0.59
C CYS A 102 -4.91 13.41 1.32
N PHE A 103 -3.80 13.06 1.97
CA PHE A 103 -2.99 14.02 2.71
C PHE A 103 -1.49 13.66 2.66
N MET A 104 -0.77 14.23 1.71
CA MET A 104 0.68 14.08 1.56
C MET A 104 1.34 15.42 1.26
N PRO A 105 2.47 15.75 1.92
CA PRO A 105 3.20 16.98 1.62
C PRO A 105 3.83 16.90 0.23
N SER A 106 3.71 17.97 -0.54
CA SER A 106 4.38 18.11 -1.84
C SER A 106 5.87 18.45 -1.71
N LYS A 107 6.33 18.74 -0.49
CA LYS A 107 7.72 19.11 -0.18
C LYS A 107 8.27 18.22 0.92
N THR A 108 9.58 18.01 0.90
CA THR A 108 10.32 17.38 1.99
C THR A 108 10.48 18.33 3.19
N GLY A 109 10.75 17.79 4.37
CA GLY A 109 11.02 18.59 5.58
C GLY A 109 9.79 19.27 6.19
N VAL A 110 8.58 18.83 5.88
CA VAL A 110 7.36 19.25 6.56
C VAL A 110 7.22 18.45 7.85
N ASN A 111 7.83 18.93 8.91
CA ASN A 111 8.02 18.20 10.15
C ASN A 111 6.93 18.46 11.20
N TYR A 112 6.80 17.52 12.14
CA TYR A 112 6.00 17.67 13.38
C TYR A 112 4.52 17.95 13.13
N ILE A 113 3.92 17.27 12.15
CA ILE A 113 2.48 17.31 11.90
C ILE A 113 1.80 16.24 12.75
N THR A 114 0.71 16.59 13.40
CA THR A 114 -0.24 15.62 13.97
C THR A 114 -1.46 15.54 13.07
N PHE A 115 -1.74 14.33 12.58
CA PHE A 115 -2.92 14.00 11.79
C PHE A 115 -3.77 13.03 12.61
N SER A 116 -4.91 13.48 13.12
CA SER A 116 -5.67 12.77 14.14
C SER A 116 -7.18 12.84 13.90
N GLY A 117 -7.87 11.72 14.08
CA GLY A 117 -9.33 11.66 14.10
C GLY A 117 -10.00 11.77 12.74
N PHE A 118 -9.34 11.35 11.65
CA PHE A 118 -9.88 11.39 10.29
C PHE A 118 -10.28 10.00 9.81
N ASP A 119 -11.36 9.95 9.05
CA ASP A 119 -11.69 8.86 8.13
C ASP A 119 -11.11 9.20 6.75
N VAL A 120 -10.15 8.38 6.30
CA VAL A 120 -9.38 8.57 5.07
C VAL A 120 -9.58 7.38 4.17
N SER A 121 -10.16 7.59 2.99
CA SER A 121 -10.50 6.48 2.12
C SER A 121 -10.47 6.82 0.62
N LYS A 122 -10.47 5.76 -0.19
CA LYS A 122 -10.76 5.79 -1.63
C LYS A 122 -9.75 6.61 -2.47
N ALA A 123 -8.46 6.48 -2.19
CA ALA A 123 -7.43 7.10 -3.02
C ALA A 123 -6.93 6.16 -4.13
N ALA A 124 -6.61 6.76 -5.26
CA ALA A 124 -6.04 6.10 -6.44
C ALA A 124 -4.51 6.05 -6.33
N THR A 125 -4.00 5.46 -5.25
CA THR A 125 -2.56 5.35 -5.01
C THR A 125 -1.89 4.45 -6.03
N THR A 126 -0.66 4.75 -6.39
CA THR A 126 0.17 3.90 -7.24
C THR A 126 0.87 2.83 -6.40
N TRP A 127 1.41 1.82 -7.08
CA TRP A 127 2.26 0.83 -6.43
C TRP A 127 3.43 1.49 -5.70
N ALA A 128 3.67 1.08 -4.47
CA ALA A 128 4.87 1.48 -3.73
C ALA A 128 6.01 0.53 -4.10
N PRO A 129 6.98 0.98 -4.91
CA PRO A 129 8.08 0.13 -5.33
C PRO A 129 9.11 -0.03 -4.20
N PRO A 130 9.88 -1.14 -4.19
CA PRO A 130 10.80 -1.43 -3.09
C PRO A 130 11.95 -0.43 -2.91
N ALA A 131 12.49 0.12 -3.96
CA ALA A 131 13.71 0.95 -3.90
C ALA A 131 13.51 2.41 -4.31
N ALA A 132 12.27 2.86 -4.49
CA ALA A 132 11.97 4.20 -4.97
C ALA A 132 10.96 4.93 -4.08
N TYR A 133 10.59 6.11 -4.51
CA TYR A 133 9.56 6.90 -3.85
C TYR A 133 8.24 6.12 -3.72
N GLN A 134 7.67 6.15 -2.54
CA GLN A 134 6.44 5.44 -2.21
C GLN A 134 5.33 6.41 -1.83
N ASP A 135 4.21 6.31 -2.52
CA ASP A 135 2.98 7.03 -2.18
C ASP A 135 2.07 6.21 -1.26
N GLY A 136 1.33 6.90 -0.41
CA GLY A 136 0.21 6.36 0.34
C GLY A 136 -0.99 7.29 0.26
N MET A 137 -2.12 6.93 0.84
CA MET A 137 -3.23 7.89 1.00
C MET A 137 -2.79 9.05 1.87
N ILE A 138 -2.09 8.75 2.95
CA ILE A 138 -1.49 9.71 3.87
C ILE A 138 -0.04 9.34 4.16
N GLY A 139 0.76 10.33 4.56
CA GLY A 139 2.10 10.08 5.04
C GLY A 139 3.00 11.30 5.10
N PRO A 140 4.12 11.18 5.84
CA PRO A 140 5.04 12.28 6.05
C PRO A 140 5.92 12.62 4.85
N HIS A 141 5.96 11.80 3.80
CA HIS A 141 6.92 11.90 2.70
C HIS A 141 8.36 11.72 3.24
N TRP A 142 9.17 12.75 3.20
CA TRP A 142 10.55 12.77 3.69
C TRP A 142 10.70 13.86 4.73
N SER A 143 10.41 13.52 5.99
CA SER A 143 10.31 14.47 7.09
C SER A 143 10.49 13.79 8.45
N LYS A 144 10.27 14.51 9.53
CA LYS A 144 10.47 14.05 10.90
C LYS A 144 9.25 14.27 11.79
N GLY A 145 9.04 13.33 12.70
CA GLY A 145 8.22 13.53 13.90
C GLY A 145 6.72 13.69 13.63
N TRP A 146 6.18 13.07 12.60
CA TRP A 146 4.74 13.04 12.41
C TRP A 146 4.08 12.10 13.42
N ILE A 147 2.86 12.48 13.82
CA ILE A 147 1.96 11.63 14.59
C ILE A 147 0.71 11.41 13.73
N ILE A 148 0.41 10.15 13.43
CA ILE A 148 -0.83 9.73 12.74
C ILE A 148 -1.58 8.86 13.74
N GLU A 149 -2.74 9.31 14.18
CA GLU A 149 -3.44 8.66 15.27
C GLU A 149 -4.95 8.76 15.19
N ASP A 150 -5.64 7.77 15.79
CA ASP A 150 -7.09 7.77 15.93
C ASP A 150 -7.82 7.91 14.58
N CYS A 151 -7.25 7.36 13.51
CA CYS A 151 -7.75 7.46 12.13
C CYS A 151 -8.30 6.13 11.64
N GLU A 152 -9.34 6.19 10.81
CA GLU A 152 -9.70 5.09 9.93
C GLU A 152 -9.07 5.30 8.55
N VAL A 153 -8.36 4.29 8.03
CA VAL A 153 -7.63 4.36 6.76
C VAL A 153 -8.02 3.16 5.92
N SER A 154 -8.81 3.37 4.87
CA SER A 154 -9.41 2.25 4.14
C SER A 154 -9.53 2.46 2.63
N ASN A 155 -9.72 1.36 1.91
CA ASN A 155 -10.02 1.38 0.47
C ASN A 155 -8.99 2.13 -0.37
N SER A 156 -7.71 1.99 -0.05
CA SER A 156 -6.63 2.45 -0.93
C SER A 156 -6.43 1.48 -2.08
N LYS A 157 -6.20 1.98 -3.28
CA LYS A 157 -5.85 1.10 -4.40
C LYS A 157 -4.55 0.33 -4.16
N CYS A 158 -3.58 0.95 -3.48
CA CYS A 158 -2.33 0.30 -3.07
C CYS A 158 -2.08 0.49 -1.57
N CYS A 159 -1.41 1.57 -1.17
CA CYS A 159 -0.95 1.74 0.20
C CYS A 159 -1.85 2.65 1.02
N GLY A 160 -2.11 2.28 2.26
CA GLY A 160 -2.80 3.13 3.24
C GLY A 160 -1.91 4.27 3.70
N ILE A 161 -0.94 3.99 4.55
CA ILE A 161 0.02 4.95 5.10
C ILE A 161 1.40 4.69 4.50
N SER A 162 2.07 5.73 3.99
CA SER A 162 3.47 5.63 3.54
C SER A 162 4.37 6.48 4.40
N LEU A 163 5.37 5.87 5.04
CA LEU A 163 6.45 6.57 5.73
C LEU A 163 7.58 6.99 4.79
N GLY A 164 7.46 6.61 3.53
CA GLY A 164 8.12 7.17 2.38
C GLY A 164 9.61 7.02 2.25
N LYS A 165 10.04 7.63 1.20
CA LYS A 165 11.43 7.88 0.80
C LYS A 165 11.46 9.26 0.14
N TYR A 166 12.61 9.90 0.10
CA TYR A 166 12.81 11.08 -0.74
C TYR A 166 12.59 10.74 -2.22
N TYR A 167 12.11 11.70 -3.00
CA TYR A 167 12.02 11.56 -4.45
C TYR A 167 13.37 11.87 -5.10
N ASP A 168 13.88 10.94 -5.90
CA ASP A 168 15.16 11.07 -6.62
C ASP A 168 14.95 10.81 -8.11
N PRO A 169 14.72 11.86 -8.91
CA PRO A 169 14.45 11.71 -10.34
C PRO A 169 15.63 11.13 -11.13
N GLU A 170 16.85 11.18 -10.59
CA GLU A 170 18.02 10.60 -11.26
C GLU A 170 18.15 9.09 -11.00
N ASN A 171 17.60 8.58 -9.92
CA ASN A 171 17.74 7.17 -9.55
C ASN A 171 16.41 6.39 -9.56
N ASP A 172 15.30 6.99 -9.17
CA ASP A 172 14.04 6.28 -8.99
C ASP A 172 13.47 5.66 -10.28
N HIS A 173 13.87 6.13 -11.44
CA HIS A 173 13.43 5.59 -12.72
C HIS A 173 14.22 4.37 -13.21
N TYR A 174 15.36 4.02 -12.60
CA TYR A 174 16.21 2.93 -13.08
C TYR A 174 15.62 1.54 -12.88
N PHE A 175 14.60 1.43 -12.05
CA PHE A 175 13.92 0.16 -11.80
C PHE A 175 12.62 0.01 -12.59
N THR A 176 12.54 0.70 -13.71
CA THR A 176 11.43 0.61 -14.65
C THR A 176 11.75 -0.35 -15.78
N ARG A 177 10.74 -0.69 -16.60
CA ARG A 177 10.93 -1.52 -17.79
C ARG A 177 11.87 -0.91 -18.84
N LYS A 178 12.03 0.42 -18.83
CA LYS A 178 12.95 1.13 -19.74
C LYS A 178 14.38 1.12 -19.25
N HIS A 179 14.56 1.10 -17.94
CA HIS A 179 15.85 1.24 -17.29
C HIS A 179 15.99 0.17 -16.22
N VAL A 180 16.39 -1.03 -16.60
CA VAL A 180 16.58 -2.12 -15.65
C VAL A 180 17.95 -2.05 -15.03
N LYS A 181 17.98 -1.80 -13.72
CA LYS A 181 19.14 -1.88 -12.87
C LYS A 181 18.95 -3.02 -11.87
N SER A 182 20.01 -3.66 -11.42
CA SER A 182 19.88 -4.70 -10.40
C SER A 182 19.14 -4.18 -9.16
N PRO A 183 18.16 -4.93 -8.60
CA PRO A 183 17.48 -4.55 -7.38
C PRO A 183 18.43 -4.20 -6.24
N THR A 184 19.43 -5.05 -6.01
CA THR A 184 20.48 -4.85 -4.99
C THR A 184 21.26 -3.56 -5.22
N GLN A 185 21.51 -3.20 -6.47
CA GLN A 185 22.22 -1.95 -6.78
C GLN A 185 21.31 -0.74 -6.52
N MET A 186 20.02 -0.82 -6.84
CA MET A 186 19.05 0.23 -6.54
C MET A 186 18.96 0.50 -5.04
N GLU A 187 18.90 -0.57 -4.22
CA GLU A 187 18.87 -0.46 -2.76
C GLU A 187 20.12 0.25 -2.26
N ARG A 188 21.30 -0.18 -2.65
CA ARG A 188 22.57 0.46 -2.25
C ARG A 188 22.64 1.92 -2.67
N ASP A 189 22.26 2.20 -3.91
CA ASP A 189 22.29 3.59 -4.42
C ASP A 189 21.30 4.46 -3.63
N ALA A 190 20.11 3.97 -3.33
CA ALA A 190 19.14 4.70 -2.51
C ALA A 190 19.70 5.04 -1.12
N VAL A 191 20.35 4.07 -0.46
CA VAL A 191 20.97 4.28 0.86
C VAL A 191 22.13 5.29 0.78
N CYS A 192 23.04 5.11 -0.17
CA CYS A 192 24.16 6.02 -0.36
C CYS A 192 23.73 7.46 -0.67
N ARG A 193 22.74 7.60 -1.53
CA ARG A 193 22.18 8.91 -1.89
C ARG A 193 21.34 9.52 -0.78
N GLY A 194 20.75 8.70 0.09
CA GLY A 194 19.98 9.15 1.24
C GLY A 194 20.74 10.14 2.12
N GLN A 195 22.03 9.98 2.28
CA GLN A 195 22.88 10.90 3.06
C GLN A 195 22.86 12.32 2.46
N TYR A 196 22.89 12.45 1.12
CA TYR A 196 22.79 13.75 0.45
C TYR A 196 21.40 14.38 0.62
N HIS A 197 20.39 13.56 0.90
CA HIS A 197 19.03 13.99 1.21
C HIS A 197 18.78 14.14 2.72
N GLY A 198 19.83 14.18 3.52
CA GLY A 198 19.77 14.44 4.97
C GLY A 198 19.22 13.28 5.79
N TRP A 199 19.49 12.03 5.39
CA TRP A 199 19.07 10.84 6.14
C TRP A 199 19.85 10.71 7.44
N THR A 200 19.41 11.42 8.45
CA THR A 200 19.95 11.41 9.81
C THR A 200 18.80 11.44 10.82
N LYS A 201 19.08 11.02 12.05
CA LYS A 201 18.09 11.02 13.14
C LYS A 201 17.57 12.41 13.48
N GLU A 202 18.36 13.44 13.24
CA GLU A 202 17.98 14.84 13.46
C GLU A 202 16.94 15.32 12.44
N ASN A 203 16.95 14.77 11.23
CA ASN A 203 16.16 15.28 10.11
C ASN A 203 14.97 14.41 9.72
N ILE A 204 15.09 13.07 9.84
CA ILE A 204 14.14 12.13 9.24
C ILE A 204 13.66 11.10 10.26
N GLY A 205 12.43 10.60 10.06
CA GLY A 205 11.87 9.51 10.84
C GLY A 205 11.27 9.94 12.18
N SER A 206 11.34 9.06 13.16
CA SER A 206 10.74 9.27 14.49
C SER A 206 9.23 9.56 14.44
N HIS A 207 8.54 8.91 13.55
CA HIS A 207 7.09 9.01 13.42
C HIS A 207 6.39 8.12 14.45
N ILE A 208 5.16 8.46 14.78
CA ILE A 208 4.28 7.65 15.62
C ILE A 208 3.01 7.38 14.84
N ILE A 209 2.70 6.10 14.60
CA ILE A 209 1.45 5.66 14.01
C ILE A 209 0.72 4.83 15.05
N ARG A 210 -0.42 5.31 15.55
CA ARG A 210 -1.10 4.63 16.66
C ARG A 210 -2.61 4.75 16.66
N ARG A 211 -3.25 3.72 17.20
CA ARG A 211 -4.71 3.65 17.38
C ARG A 211 -5.48 3.92 16.08
N CYS A 212 -4.88 3.49 14.96
CA CYS A 212 -5.52 3.56 13.67
C CYS A 212 -6.17 2.23 13.32
N HIS A 213 -7.31 2.30 12.63
CA HIS A 213 -7.98 1.17 12.00
C HIS A 213 -7.65 1.21 10.50
N ILE A 214 -6.86 0.24 10.02
CA ILE A 214 -6.32 0.24 8.65
C ILE A 214 -6.77 -1.03 7.94
N HIS A 215 -7.53 -0.89 6.85
CA HIS A 215 -8.09 -2.07 6.19
C HIS A 215 -8.41 -1.84 4.70
N HIS A 216 -8.58 -2.93 3.96
CA HIS A 216 -8.95 -2.91 2.54
C HIS A 216 -8.04 -2.02 1.69
N CYS A 217 -6.74 -2.07 1.97
CA CYS A 217 -5.69 -1.48 1.14
C CYS A 217 -5.08 -2.61 0.30
N GLU A 218 -5.03 -2.44 -1.03
CA GLU A 218 -4.78 -3.59 -1.92
C GLU A 218 -3.28 -3.90 -2.14
N GLN A 219 -2.37 -3.16 -1.52
CA GLN A 219 -0.96 -3.53 -1.46
C GLN A 219 -0.48 -3.64 -0.01
N THR A 220 -0.54 -2.57 0.75
CA THR A 220 -0.05 -2.60 2.13
C THR A 220 -0.81 -1.63 3.04
N GLY A 221 -0.95 -2.01 4.30
CA GLY A 221 -1.54 -1.11 5.31
C GLY A 221 -0.60 0.06 5.61
N ILE A 222 0.62 -0.24 6.03
CA ILE A 222 1.68 0.73 6.30
C ILE A 222 2.93 0.31 5.54
N VAL A 223 3.45 1.18 4.67
CA VAL A 223 4.71 0.96 3.95
C VAL A 223 5.75 1.98 4.40
N GLY A 224 7.01 1.56 4.49
CA GLY A 224 8.13 2.46 4.78
C GLY A 224 9.37 2.10 3.98
N ARG A 225 10.04 3.13 3.50
CA ARG A 225 11.37 3.03 2.90
C ARG A 225 12.24 4.16 3.41
N MET A 226 13.24 3.87 4.19
CA MET A 226 14.17 4.84 4.79
C MET A 226 13.53 5.94 5.65
N GLY A 227 12.38 6.50 5.24
CA GLY A 227 11.67 7.54 6.00
C GLY A 227 11.05 7.03 7.31
N GLY A 228 10.84 5.72 7.43
CA GLY A 228 10.27 5.11 8.63
C GLY A 228 11.24 4.86 9.77
N VAL A 229 12.51 5.19 9.65
CA VAL A 229 13.54 4.96 10.70
C VAL A 229 13.16 5.59 12.04
N PHE A 230 13.52 4.96 13.15
CA PHE A 230 13.31 5.44 14.52
C PHE A 230 11.85 5.63 14.93
N SER A 231 10.92 5.03 14.18
CA SER A 231 9.48 5.23 14.37
C SER A 231 8.86 4.20 15.30
N ILE A 232 7.66 4.53 15.79
CA ILE A 232 6.84 3.65 16.62
C ILE A 232 5.53 3.41 15.91
N ILE A 233 5.18 2.14 15.71
CA ILE A 233 3.89 1.69 15.15
C ILE A 233 3.22 0.86 16.23
N GLU A 234 2.16 1.40 16.84
CA GLU A 234 1.58 0.78 18.04
C GLU A 234 0.07 0.89 18.12
N ASP A 235 -0.54 -0.10 18.77
CA ASP A 235 -1.97 -0.08 19.09
C ASP A 235 -2.88 0.05 17.87
N ASN A 236 -2.43 -0.39 16.69
CA ASN A 236 -3.22 -0.34 15.45
C ASN A 236 -3.97 -1.65 15.23
N HIS A 237 -5.12 -1.56 14.57
CA HIS A 237 -5.85 -2.69 14.04
C HIS A 237 -5.69 -2.67 12.50
N ILE A 238 -5.04 -3.69 11.94
CA ILE A 238 -4.71 -3.77 10.51
C ILE A 238 -5.26 -5.08 9.97
N HIS A 239 -6.13 -5.02 8.95
CA HIS A 239 -6.71 -6.24 8.41
C HIS A 239 -7.19 -6.10 6.96
N ASN A 240 -7.47 -7.23 6.32
CA ASN A 240 -7.95 -7.30 4.93
C ASN A 240 -7.04 -6.49 3.98
N ILE A 241 -5.74 -6.71 4.11
CA ILE A 241 -4.75 -6.10 3.22
C ILE A 241 -4.50 -7.03 2.03
N ASN A 242 -4.62 -6.47 0.81
CA ASN A 242 -4.76 -7.20 -0.44
C ASN A 242 -6.02 -8.08 -0.45
N ASN A 243 -7.13 -7.52 0.02
CA ASN A 243 -8.39 -8.22 0.23
C ASN A 243 -8.93 -8.87 -1.05
N MET A 244 -8.84 -8.18 -2.16
CA MET A 244 -9.37 -8.63 -3.45
C MET A 244 -8.46 -9.65 -4.14
N GLN A 245 -7.20 -9.78 -3.73
CA GLN A 245 -6.19 -10.65 -4.36
C GLN A 245 -6.03 -10.41 -5.89
N GLN A 246 -6.31 -9.20 -6.33
CA GLN A 246 -6.15 -8.80 -7.73
C GLN A 246 -4.76 -8.23 -8.04
N LEU A 247 -4.00 -7.90 -7.00
CA LEU A 247 -2.63 -7.42 -7.09
C LEU A 247 -1.66 -8.46 -6.53
N GLY A 248 -0.52 -8.61 -7.16
CA GLY A 248 0.54 -9.48 -6.69
C GLY A 248 1.91 -8.82 -6.90
N GLY A 249 2.92 -9.18 -6.13
CA GLY A 249 4.26 -8.62 -6.27
C GLY A 249 4.88 -8.23 -4.94
N ALA A 250 5.84 -7.32 -4.97
CA ALA A 250 6.57 -6.85 -3.80
C ALA A 250 5.72 -5.96 -2.88
N GLU A 251 6.12 -5.82 -1.64
CA GLU A 251 5.57 -4.91 -0.65
C GLU A 251 4.14 -5.26 -0.15
N ILE A 252 3.62 -6.46 -0.37
CA ILE A 252 2.26 -6.84 0.07
C ILE A 252 2.28 -7.39 1.49
N SER A 253 1.81 -6.60 2.45
CA SER A 253 1.67 -7.03 3.86
C SER A 253 0.87 -6.02 4.69
N GLY A 254 0.51 -6.40 5.91
CA GLY A 254 -0.06 -5.45 6.89
C GLY A 254 0.89 -4.27 7.14
N ILE A 255 2.14 -4.56 7.48
CA ILE A 255 3.22 -3.57 7.63
C ILE A 255 4.43 -4.04 6.83
N LYS A 256 4.94 -3.21 5.92
CA LYS A 256 6.15 -3.48 5.15
C LYS A 256 7.18 -2.36 5.31
N MET A 257 8.37 -2.71 5.79
CA MET A 257 9.43 -1.75 6.02
C MET A 257 10.74 -2.19 5.39
N HIS A 258 11.32 -1.35 4.52
CA HIS A 258 12.74 -1.35 4.24
C HIS A 258 13.43 -0.37 5.20
N ALA A 259 14.67 -0.67 5.58
CA ALA A 259 15.44 0.11 6.53
C ALA A 259 14.66 0.36 7.85
N ALA A 260 14.09 -0.70 8.41
CA ALA A 260 13.52 -0.67 9.74
C ALA A 260 14.66 -0.56 10.79
N ILE A 261 15.21 0.65 10.94
CA ILE A 261 16.33 0.94 11.85
C ILE A 261 15.77 1.56 13.12
N ASP A 262 16.03 0.91 14.26
CA ASP A 262 15.54 1.32 15.59
C ASP A 262 14.01 1.58 15.59
N VAL A 263 13.25 0.73 14.90
CA VAL A 263 11.79 0.81 14.83
C VAL A 263 11.17 -0.09 15.90
N VAL A 264 10.09 0.37 16.52
CA VAL A 264 9.29 -0.43 17.45
C VAL A 264 7.91 -0.64 16.87
N MET A 265 7.49 -1.91 16.70
CA MET A 265 6.14 -2.31 16.30
C MET A 265 5.52 -3.12 17.45
N ARG A 266 4.54 -2.55 18.14
CA ARG A 266 4.02 -3.17 19.35
C ARG A 266 2.52 -3.01 19.53
N ARG A 267 1.90 -4.02 20.12
CA ARG A 267 0.47 -4.04 20.46
C ARG A 267 -0.44 -3.79 19.25
N ASN A 268 0.03 -4.20 18.07
CA ASN A 268 -0.81 -4.18 16.87
C ASN A 268 -1.59 -5.49 16.78
N HIS A 269 -2.82 -5.41 16.30
CA HIS A 269 -3.63 -6.54 15.89
C HIS A 269 -3.65 -6.61 14.38
N ILE A 270 -3.05 -7.66 13.79
CA ILE A 270 -2.86 -7.78 12.33
C ILE A 270 -3.40 -9.12 11.87
N HIS A 271 -4.39 -9.11 10.98
CA HIS A 271 -5.01 -10.34 10.49
C HIS A 271 -5.58 -10.21 9.07
N HIS A 272 -5.84 -11.33 8.42
CA HIS A 272 -6.35 -11.39 7.04
C HIS A 272 -5.54 -10.50 6.08
N CYS A 273 -4.22 -10.58 6.21
CA CYS A 273 -3.26 -9.97 5.32
C CYS A 273 -2.53 -11.07 4.53
N THR A 274 -2.05 -10.77 3.35
CA THR A 274 -1.21 -11.73 2.60
C THR A 274 0.04 -12.10 3.40
N MET A 275 0.62 -11.15 4.12
CA MET A 275 1.60 -11.31 5.20
C MET A 275 1.32 -10.29 6.31
N GLY A 276 1.70 -10.59 7.55
CA GLY A 276 1.52 -9.69 8.69
C GLY A 276 2.51 -8.54 8.68
N ILE A 277 3.71 -8.76 9.21
CA ILE A 277 4.81 -7.78 9.27
C ILE A 277 5.97 -8.28 8.43
N TRP A 278 6.48 -7.43 7.55
CA TRP A 278 7.64 -7.73 6.73
C TRP A 278 8.71 -6.65 6.91
N CYS A 279 9.81 -7.00 7.56
CA CYS A 279 11.02 -6.17 7.66
C CYS A 279 12.04 -6.68 6.64
N ASP A 280 12.37 -5.84 5.69
CA ASP A 280 13.25 -6.16 4.57
C ASP A 280 14.45 -5.21 4.57
N TRP A 281 15.45 -5.49 3.81
CA TRP A 281 16.71 -4.73 3.65
C TRP A 281 17.01 -3.70 4.75
N GLU A 282 18.20 -3.78 5.35
CA GLU A 282 18.75 -2.89 6.38
C GLU A 282 17.99 -2.89 7.73
N ALA A 283 17.08 -3.83 7.97
CA ALA A 283 16.44 -3.95 9.29
C ALA A 283 17.48 -4.22 10.37
N GLN A 284 17.51 -3.39 11.42
CA GLN A 284 18.43 -3.51 12.55
C GLN A 284 17.96 -2.70 13.75
N GLY A 285 18.24 -3.18 14.97
CA GLY A 285 17.78 -2.54 16.20
C GLY A 285 16.27 -2.53 16.37
N THR A 286 15.54 -3.23 15.50
CA THR A 286 14.08 -3.26 15.47
C THR A 286 13.53 -4.21 16.51
N ARG A 287 12.43 -3.82 17.14
CA ARG A 287 11.71 -4.67 18.09
C ARG A 287 10.25 -4.85 17.68
N LEU A 288 9.83 -6.11 17.57
CA LEU A 288 8.47 -6.54 17.29
C LEU A 288 7.92 -7.24 18.54
N THR A 289 7.02 -6.60 19.28
CA THR A 289 6.62 -7.10 20.60
C THR A 289 5.14 -6.89 20.92
N GLN A 290 4.54 -7.81 21.66
CA GLN A 290 3.15 -7.72 22.13
C GLN A 290 2.12 -7.59 21.01
N ASN A 291 2.42 -8.06 19.80
CA ASN A 291 1.46 -8.05 18.69
C ASN A 291 0.62 -9.33 18.71
N LEU A 292 -0.60 -9.21 18.24
CA LEU A 292 -1.48 -10.34 17.91
C LEU A 292 -1.55 -10.44 16.38
N LEU A 293 -1.06 -11.56 15.84
CA LEU A 293 -1.05 -11.82 14.39
C LEU A 293 -1.74 -13.17 14.14
N HIS A 294 -2.70 -13.20 13.24
CA HIS A 294 -3.41 -14.43 12.88
C HIS A 294 -4.05 -14.33 11.49
N ASP A 295 -4.35 -15.47 10.91
CA ASP A 295 -5.00 -15.55 9.59
C ASP A 295 -4.30 -14.74 8.48
N ASN A 296 -2.98 -14.53 8.62
CA ASN A 296 -2.15 -13.87 7.61
C ASN A 296 -1.70 -14.89 6.58
N CYS A 297 -2.67 -15.35 5.79
CA CYS A 297 -2.50 -16.34 4.77
C CYS A 297 -3.51 -16.08 3.66
N PRO A 298 -3.07 -15.83 2.42
CA PRO A 298 -4.00 -15.58 1.33
C PRO A 298 -4.96 -16.76 1.12
N PRO A 299 -6.19 -16.52 0.63
CA PRO A 299 -7.15 -17.57 0.34
C PRO A 299 -6.60 -18.65 -0.58
N GLU A 300 -7.17 -19.86 -0.51
CA GLU A 300 -6.83 -20.94 -1.40
C GLU A 300 -7.09 -20.56 -2.88
N GLY A 301 -6.18 -20.93 -3.76
CA GLY A 301 -6.28 -20.58 -5.19
C GLY A 301 -5.74 -19.21 -5.56
N THR A 302 -5.25 -18.42 -4.59
CA THR A 302 -4.60 -17.14 -4.89
C THR A 302 -3.43 -17.34 -5.85
N PRO A 303 -3.37 -16.57 -6.95
CA PRO A 303 -2.23 -16.59 -7.87
C PRO A 303 -0.93 -16.27 -7.14
N LYS A 304 0.05 -17.16 -7.23
CA LYS A 304 1.38 -16.99 -6.64
C LYS A 304 2.39 -16.84 -7.75
N ALA A 305 3.22 -15.82 -7.68
CA ALA A 305 4.43 -15.78 -8.47
C ALA A 305 5.37 -16.90 -7.99
N GLU A 306 6.15 -17.49 -8.88
CA GLU A 306 7.18 -18.48 -8.50
C GLU A 306 8.13 -17.85 -7.47
N GLY A 307 8.34 -18.55 -6.35
CA GLY A 307 9.17 -18.07 -5.24
C GLY A 307 8.52 -17.00 -4.35
N ALA A 308 7.28 -16.60 -4.59
CA ALA A 308 6.58 -15.65 -3.71
C ALA A 308 6.43 -16.22 -2.30
N MET A 309 6.85 -15.44 -1.32
CA MET A 309 6.73 -15.77 0.10
C MET A 309 5.45 -15.15 0.63
N MET A 310 4.57 -15.98 1.15
CA MET A 310 3.25 -15.58 1.67
C MET A 310 2.94 -16.42 2.91
N SER A 311 1.96 -15.98 3.68
CA SER A 311 1.44 -16.71 4.85
C SER A 311 2.31 -16.63 6.10
N GLN A 312 3.15 -15.62 6.22
CA GLN A 312 3.95 -15.37 7.43
C GLN A 312 3.29 -14.31 8.31
N ASP A 313 3.32 -14.53 9.63
CA ASP A 313 2.99 -13.46 10.59
C ASP A 313 4.10 -12.43 10.65
N ILE A 314 5.35 -12.88 10.73
CA ILE A 314 6.54 -12.02 10.71
C ILE A 314 7.55 -12.58 9.71
N PHE A 315 8.02 -11.73 8.81
CA PHE A 315 9.07 -12.05 7.87
C PHE A 315 10.22 -11.05 7.98
N ILE A 316 11.43 -11.57 8.23
CA ILE A 316 12.66 -10.79 8.27
C ILE A 316 13.52 -11.21 7.08
N GLU A 317 13.66 -10.34 6.12
CA GLU A 317 14.43 -10.58 4.90
C GLU A 317 15.63 -9.64 4.82
N VAL A 318 16.79 -10.16 4.47
CA VAL A 318 18.02 -9.38 4.28
C VAL A 318 18.29 -8.36 5.42
N GLY A 319 18.11 -8.80 6.68
CA GLY A 319 18.39 -7.99 7.85
C GLY A 319 19.91 -7.73 8.01
N HIS A 320 20.27 -6.53 8.44
CA HIS A 320 21.67 -6.11 8.62
C HIS A 320 22.12 -6.06 10.10
N GLY A 321 21.22 -6.31 11.01
CA GLY A 321 21.54 -6.32 12.43
C GLY A 321 20.47 -7.02 13.26
N PRO A 322 20.57 -7.00 14.58
CA PRO A 322 19.64 -7.72 15.44
C PRO A 322 18.22 -7.18 15.29
N THR A 323 17.26 -8.10 15.20
CA THR A 323 15.83 -7.87 15.34
C THR A 323 15.33 -8.68 16.52
N LEU A 324 14.70 -8.02 17.50
CA LEU A 324 14.12 -8.68 18.66
C LEU A 324 12.61 -8.94 18.40
N ILE A 325 12.23 -10.20 18.45
CA ILE A 325 10.84 -10.65 18.34
C ILE A 325 10.48 -11.32 19.67
N ASP A 326 9.63 -10.67 20.48
CA ASP A 326 9.29 -11.15 21.81
C ASP A 326 7.83 -10.86 22.17
N ASN A 327 7.25 -11.70 23.04
CA ASN A 327 5.90 -11.52 23.59
C ASN A 327 4.78 -11.37 22.55
N ASN A 328 4.93 -11.90 21.33
CA ASN A 328 3.89 -11.90 20.32
C ASN A 328 3.03 -13.17 20.39
N ILE A 329 1.79 -13.07 19.96
CA ILE A 329 0.91 -14.21 19.65
C ILE A 329 0.83 -14.29 18.13
N MET A 330 1.26 -15.40 17.57
CA MET A 330 1.37 -15.64 16.13
C MET A 330 0.68 -16.97 15.79
N LEU A 331 -0.39 -16.93 15.02
CA LEU A 331 -1.28 -18.06 14.78
C LEU A 331 -1.45 -18.41 13.30
N SER A 332 -0.78 -17.71 12.40
CA SER A 332 -0.80 -18.04 10.97
C SER A 332 0.06 -19.27 10.65
N PRO A 333 -0.06 -19.90 9.46
CA PRO A 333 0.66 -21.12 9.12
C PRO A 333 2.18 -21.05 9.30
N VAL A 334 2.76 -19.87 9.12
CA VAL A 334 4.19 -19.61 9.40
C VAL A 334 4.29 -18.41 10.36
N SER A 335 4.74 -18.67 11.58
CA SER A 335 4.86 -17.61 12.58
C SER A 335 5.98 -16.64 12.25
N VAL A 336 7.20 -17.12 12.03
CA VAL A 336 8.38 -16.31 11.71
C VAL A 336 9.20 -17.00 10.60
N ARG A 337 9.73 -16.20 9.71
CA ARG A 337 10.67 -16.62 8.68
C ARG A 337 11.86 -15.67 8.60
#